data_b0b6c55b3c085667a4f0a5df08fb3b3a
#
_entry.id   b0b6c55b3c085667a4f0a5df08fb3b3a
#
_cell.length_a   1.000
_cell.length_b   1.000
_cell.length_c   1.000
_cell.angle_alpha   90.00
_cell.angle_beta   90.00
_cell.angle_gamma   90.00
#
_symmetry.space_group_name_H-M   'P 1'
#
loop_
_entity.id
_entity.type
_entity.pdbx_description
1 polymer ?
#
loop_
_entity_poly.entity_id
_entity_poly.type
_entity_poly.pdbx_seq_one_letter_code
_entity_poly.pdbx_strand_id
1 'polypeptide(L)'
;LAEYIMALMSNANTFIPQMSENESAMFEKVEKISDPLWLPDDVTQDLLGIVHAVAHNAGINKFLFQGAPGTGKTEAVKQLARILEREIYMVDFSAIIDSKMGQTQKNMSELFKEINGFVHPEKVIVLFDEIDAVALDRTNANDLREMGRVTSSLLKNLDRMDERIVLVATTNLFEHFDKALIRRFDSVIDFNRYSKEDLMDISEEYLNKFLTKFNLAKKDIRLFRKIMMLLSPLPYPGDLKNLIKTAVAFSNPDDELDYFRRLYYMVTGEKPEDIKRLQEQNFTVREIEILSKKPKSSVARELKEMIEDE
;
A
#
# COMPACT_ATOMS: atom_id res chain seq x y z
N LEU A 1 -7.59 -18.84 -10.99
CA LEU A 1 -7.22 -18.31 -9.67
C LEU A 1 -8.41 -17.59 -9.02
N ALA A 2 -9.10 -16.69 -9.74
CA ALA A 2 -10.31 -16.01 -9.27
C ALA A 2 -11.44 -17.00 -8.93
N GLU A 3 -11.63 -18.06 -9.71
CA GLU A 3 -12.61 -19.12 -9.45
C GLU A 3 -12.29 -19.95 -8.20
N TYR A 4 -11.01 -20.23 -7.94
CA TYR A 4 -10.57 -20.92 -6.74
C TYR A 4 -10.79 -20.08 -5.47
N ILE A 5 -10.52 -18.79 -5.56
CA ILE A 5 -10.78 -17.81 -4.48
C ILE A 5 -12.29 -17.66 -4.22
N MET A 6 -13.12 -17.63 -5.27
CA MET A 6 -14.59 -17.61 -5.13
C MET A 6 -15.16 -18.89 -4.52
N ALA A 7 -14.61 -20.06 -4.86
CA ALA A 7 -15.03 -21.32 -4.29
C ALA A 7 -14.73 -21.44 -2.79
N LEU A 8 -13.63 -20.85 -2.31
CA LEU A 8 -13.31 -20.76 -0.87
C LEU A 8 -14.23 -19.78 -0.12
N MET A 9 -14.78 -18.77 -0.81
CA MET A 9 -15.64 -17.74 -0.20
C MET A 9 -17.11 -18.15 -0.06
N SER A 10 -17.56 -19.27 -0.70
CA SER A 10 -18.99 -19.65 -0.73
C SER A 10 -19.48 -20.45 0.49
N ASN A 11 -18.62 -20.82 1.44
CA ASN A 11 -18.97 -21.69 2.57
C ASN A 11 -18.81 -21.04 3.97
N ALA A 12 -18.79 -19.71 4.08
CA ALA A 12 -18.56 -19.04 5.35
C ALA A 12 -19.86 -18.77 6.14
N ASN A 13 -20.10 -19.58 7.17
CA ASN A 13 -20.91 -19.17 8.31
C ASN A 13 -20.09 -18.19 9.14
N THR A 14 -20.58 -16.96 9.30
CA THR A 14 -19.96 -15.87 10.07
C THR A 14 -19.96 -16.22 11.57
N PHE A 15 -18.84 -16.75 12.04
CA PHE A 15 -18.57 -16.87 13.47
C PHE A 15 -17.72 -15.65 13.89
N ILE A 16 -18.30 -14.76 14.70
CA ILE A 16 -17.57 -13.61 15.28
C ILE A 16 -16.86 -14.13 16.53
N PRO A 17 -15.52 -14.13 16.61
CA PRO A 17 -14.82 -14.42 17.84
C PRO A 17 -15.19 -13.34 18.86
N GLN A 18 -15.85 -13.69 19.94
CA GLN A 18 -16.03 -12.79 21.08
C GLN A 18 -14.68 -12.68 21.80
N MET A 19 -14.01 -11.53 21.66
CA MET A 19 -13.13 -11.06 22.73
C MET A 19 -14.03 -10.74 23.94
N SER A 20 -13.56 -11.04 25.16
CA SER A 20 -14.15 -10.45 26.37
C SER A 20 -14.17 -8.92 26.14
N GLU A 21 -15.29 -8.27 26.47
CA GLU A 21 -15.57 -6.83 26.24
C GLU A 21 -14.60 -5.84 26.93
N ASN A 22 -13.44 -6.26 27.38
CA ASN A 22 -12.36 -5.38 27.77
C ASN A 22 -11.63 -4.95 26.49
N GLU A 23 -11.97 -3.76 26.01
CA GLU A 23 -11.20 -3.04 25.00
C GLU A 23 -9.74 -2.97 25.48
N SER A 24 -8.86 -3.76 24.85
CA SER A 24 -7.43 -3.67 25.14
C SER A 24 -6.95 -2.30 24.63
N ALA A 25 -6.28 -1.54 25.50
CA ALA A 25 -5.66 -0.28 25.10
C ALA A 25 -4.48 -0.46 24.12
N MET A 26 -4.06 -1.70 23.87
CA MET A 26 -2.88 -2.04 23.07
C MET A 26 -3.23 -2.53 21.66
N PHE A 27 -4.51 -2.82 21.36
CA PHE A 27 -4.96 -3.32 20.07
C PHE A 27 -6.12 -2.51 19.52
N GLU A 28 -6.08 -2.29 18.23
CA GLU A 28 -7.21 -1.84 17.44
C GLU A 28 -7.68 -2.96 16.51
N LYS A 29 -8.96 -3.29 16.55
CA LYS A 29 -9.55 -4.23 15.59
C LYS A 29 -9.72 -3.53 14.24
N VAL A 30 -9.06 -4.04 13.21
CA VAL A 30 -9.07 -3.46 11.87
C VAL A 30 -10.16 -4.11 11.02
N GLU A 31 -10.97 -3.29 10.34
CA GLU A 31 -11.93 -3.77 9.38
C GLU A 31 -11.23 -4.39 8.15
N LYS A 32 -11.75 -5.52 7.68
CA LYS A 32 -11.26 -6.24 6.49
C LYS A 32 -11.68 -5.59 5.18
N ILE A 33 -12.46 -4.51 5.21
CA ILE A 33 -12.89 -3.78 4.03
C ILE A 33 -11.67 -3.08 3.44
N SER A 34 -11.30 -3.49 2.25
CA SER A 34 -10.22 -2.86 1.50
C SER A 34 -10.66 -2.56 0.08
N ASP A 35 -10.07 -1.53 -0.49
CA ASP A 35 -10.13 -1.29 -1.92
C ASP A 35 -9.51 -2.46 -2.68
N PRO A 36 -9.91 -2.72 -3.94
CA PRO A 36 -9.18 -3.64 -4.79
C PRO A 36 -7.69 -3.31 -4.78
N LEU A 37 -6.87 -4.32 -4.54
CA LEU A 37 -5.41 -4.19 -4.46
C LEU A 37 -4.80 -4.85 -5.69
N TRP A 38 -4.03 -4.09 -6.44
CA TRP A 38 -3.26 -4.60 -7.58
C TRP A 38 -1.79 -4.66 -7.16
N LEU A 39 -1.20 -5.83 -7.30
CA LEU A 39 0.17 -6.12 -6.93
C LEU A 39 0.89 -6.76 -8.12
N PRO A 40 2.22 -6.64 -8.22
CA PRO A 40 3.00 -7.42 -9.16
C PRO A 40 2.78 -8.92 -8.96
N ASP A 41 2.89 -9.69 -10.03
CA ASP A 41 2.69 -11.15 -9.99
C ASP A 41 3.59 -11.84 -8.96
N ASP A 42 4.86 -11.44 -8.87
CA ASP A 42 5.81 -12.00 -7.90
C ASP A 42 5.39 -11.77 -6.44
N VAL A 43 4.87 -10.58 -6.12
CA VAL A 43 4.35 -10.28 -4.78
C VAL A 43 3.07 -11.09 -4.52
N THR A 44 2.21 -11.19 -5.52
CA THR A 44 0.98 -11.99 -5.44
C THR A 44 1.31 -13.48 -5.19
N GLN A 45 2.32 -14.03 -5.85
CA GLN A 45 2.75 -15.42 -5.63
C GLN A 45 3.28 -15.63 -4.20
N ASP A 46 4.05 -14.69 -3.67
CA ASP A 46 4.52 -14.76 -2.29
C ASP A 46 3.35 -14.74 -1.28
N LEU A 47 2.34 -13.89 -1.51
CA LEU A 47 1.15 -13.85 -0.66
C LEU A 47 0.33 -15.15 -0.74
N LEU A 48 0.23 -15.75 -1.92
CA LEU A 48 -0.36 -17.08 -2.07
C LEU A 48 0.44 -18.15 -1.34
N GLY A 49 1.77 -18.04 -1.33
CA GLY A 49 2.65 -18.90 -0.53
C GLY A 49 2.33 -18.81 0.97
N ILE A 50 2.07 -17.61 1.49
CA ILE A 50 1.62 -17.39 2.87
C ILE A 50 0.29 -18.13 3.13
N VAL A 51 -0.70 -17.92 2.25
CA VAL A 51 -2.01 -18.58 2.39
C VAL A 51 -1.84 -20.10 2.44
N HIS A 52 -1.00 -20.65 1.56
CA HIS A 52 -0.73 -22.08 1.49
C HIS A 52 -0.05 -22.61 2.77
N ALA A 53 0.97 -21.91 3.25
CA ALA A 53 1.71 -22.28 4.46
C ALA A 53 0.81 -22.27 5.70
N VAL A 54 0.00 -21.24 5.86
CA VAL A 54 -0.93 -21.09 6.99
C VAL A 54 -2.04 -22.13 6.92
N ALA A 55 -2.63 -22.38 5.75
CA ALA A 55 -3.70 -23.37 5.58
C ALA A 55 -3.25 -24.79 5.88
N HIS A 56 -1.97 -25.12 5.66
CA HIS A 56 -1.42 -26.45 5.91
C HIS A 56 -0.72 -26.59 7.27
N ASN A 57 -0.79 -25.57 8.14
CA ASN A 57 -0.10 -25.55 9.43
C ASN A 57 1.39 -25.91 9.32
N ALA A 58 2.08 -25.30 8.35
CA ALA A 58 3.49 -25.61 8.04
C ALA A 58 4.48 -25.12 9.09
N GLY A 59 4.02 -24.56 10.22
CA GLY A 59 4.88 -23.94 11.24
C GLY A 59 5.47 -22.60 10.80
N ILE A 60 4.93 -22.00 9.73
CA ILE A 60 5.32 -20.70 9.17
C ILE A 60 4.19 -19.72 9.44
N ASN A 61 4.40 -18.78 10.36
CA ASN A 61 3.34 -17.90 10.85
C ASN A 61 3.78 -16.45 11.09
N LYS A 62 5.06 -16.12 10.89
CA LYS A 62 5.62 -14.77 11.11
C LYS A 62 6.17 -14.23 9.80
N PHE A 63 5.60 -13.13 9.31
CA PHE A 63 5.93 -12.52 8.03
C PHE A 63 6.34 -11.07 8.19
N LEU A 64 7.39 -10.65 7.50
CA LEU A 64 7.84 -9.26 7.44
C LEU A 64 7.60 -8.71 6.04
N PHE A 65 6.74 -7.69 5.92
CA PHE A 65 6.48 -6.99 4.67
C PHE A 65 7.34 -5.73 4.63
N GLN A 66 8.31 -5.71 3.73
CA GLN A 66 9.17 -4.56 3.53
C GLN A 66 8.81 -3.80 2.25
N GLY A 67 9.07 -2.51 2.23
CA GLY A 67 8.93 -1.68 1.02
C GLY A 67 8.63 -0.22 1.35
N ALA A 68 8.77 0.64 0.35
CA ALA A 68 8.48 2.05 0.48
C ALA A 68 7.03 2.33 0.94
N PRO A 69 6.74 3.51 1.49
CA PRO A 69 5.37 3.92 1.75
C PRO A 69 4.50 3.85 0.48
N GLY A 70 3.24 3.47 0.63
CA GLY A 70 2.31 3.42 -0.50
C GLY A 70 2.42 2.21 -1.42
N THR A 71 3.26 1.22 -1.11
CA THR A 71 3.41 -0.03 -1.89
C THR A 71 2.32 -1.07 -1.63
N GLY A 72 1.38 -0.83 -0.69
CA GLY A 72 0.24 -1.71 -0.45
C GLY A 72 0.41 -2.74 0.65
N LYS A 73 1.44 -2.66 1.49
CA LYS A 73 1.72 -3.62 2.57
C LYS A 73 0.52 -3.86 3.50
N THR A 74 0.00 -2.81 4.11
CA THR A 74 -1.13 -2.88 5.05
C THR A 74 -2.42 -3.37 4.36
N GLU A 75 -2.67 -2.94 3.11
CA GLU A 75 -3.81 -3.43 2.32
C GLU A 75 -3.67 -4.93 1.97
N ALA A 76 -2.45 -5.42 1.74
CA ALA A 76 -2.19 -6.84 1.53
C ALA A 76 -2.54 -7.68 2.76
N VAL A 77 -2.29 -7.17 3.98
CA VAL A 77 -2.70 -7.85 5.23
C VAL A 77 -4.23 -7.99 5.30
N LYS A 78 -4.98 -6.95 4.90
CA LYS A 78 -6.45 -7.03 4.86
C LYS A 78 -6.94 -8.08 3.85
N GLN A 79 -6.28 -8.19 2.70
CA GLN A 79 -6.61 -9.23 1.71
C GLN A 79 -6.30 -10.63 2.26
N LEU A 80 -5.13 -10.82 2.89
CA LEU A 80 -4.77 -12.09 3.54
C LEU A 80 -5.80 -12.47 4.62
N ALA A 81 -6.23 -11.53 5.44
CA ALA A 81 -7.21 -11.76 6.48
C ALA A 81 -8.57 -12.21 5.91
N ARG A 82 -8.97 -11.64 4.77
CA ARG A 82 -10.20 -12.07 4.06
C ARG A 82 -10.07 -13.49 3.54
N ILE A 83 -8.95 -13.81 2.88
CA ILE A 83 -8.71 -15.13 2.28
C ILE A 83 -8.59 -16.21 3.36
N LEU A 84 -7.90 -15.90 4.46
CA LEU A 84 -7.70 -16.83 5.58
C LEU A 84 -8.88 -16.87 6.56
N GLU A 85 -9.90 -16.03 6.37
CA GLU A 85 -11.05 -15.87 7.27
C GLU A 85 -10.64 -15.55 8.72
N ARG A 86 -9.59 -14.71 8.88
CA ARG A 86 -9.06 -14.30 10.17
C ARG A 86 -9.39 -12.85 10.49
N GLU A 87 -9.52 -12.51 11.77
CA GLU A 87 -9.64 -11.13 12.25
C GLU A 87 -8.27 -10.48 12.37
N ILE A 88 -8.19 -9.15 12.14
CA ILE A 88 -6.94 -8.39 12.25
C ILE A 88 -6.97 -7.58 13.55
N TYR A 89 -5.93 -7.73 14.34
CA TYR A 89 -5.66 -6.90 15.50
C TYR A 89 -4.34 -6.15 15.28
N MET A 90 -4.45 -4.84 15.07
CA MET A 90 -3.29 -3.97 14.87
C MET A 90 -2.78 -3.48 16.22
N VAL A 91 -1.47 -3.58 16.42
CA VAL A 91 -0.82 -3.13 17.64
C VAL A 91 -0.55 -1.63 17.56
N ASP A 92 -0.98 -0.91 18.60
CA ASP A 92 -0.63 0.50 18.78
C ASP A 92 0.69 0.62 19.53
N PHE A 93 1.78 0.79 18.79
CA PHE A 93 3.11 1.00 19.40
C PHE A 93 3.24 2.30 20.18
N SER A 94 2.38 3.30 19.93
CA SER A 94 2.38 4.54 20.70
C SER A 94 1.91 4.32 22.15
N ALA A 95 0.99 3.39 22.35
CA ALA A 95 0.54 2.98 23.67
C ALA A 95 1.58 2.11 24.43
N ILE A 96 2.51 1.49 23.70
CA ILE A 96 3.53 0.60 24.27
C ILE A 96 4.78 1.37 24.69
N ILE A 97 5.20 2.35 23.86
CA ILE A 97 6.41 3.16 24.08
C ILE A 97 6.11 4.18 25.19
N ASP A 98 6.83 4.09 26.31
CA ASP A 98 6.72 5.03 27.42
C ASP A 98 8.10 5.69 27.65
N SER A 99 8.08 6.95 28.05
CA SER A 99 9.28 7.72 28.42
C SER A 99 9.91 7.26 29.74
N LYS A 100 9.16 6.48 30.56
CA LYS A 100 9.64 5.97 31.84
C LYS A 100 10.49 4.72 31.65
N MET A 101 11.68 4.74 32.21
CA MET A 101 12.64 3.61 32.13
C MET A 101 12.00 2.27 32.57
N GLY A 102 12.08 1.27 31.68
CA GLY A 102 11.57 -0.07 31.92
C GLY A 102 10.05 -0.26 31.75
N GLN A 103 9.27 0.80 31.54
CA GLN A 103 7.82 0.68 31.35
C GLN A 103 7.53 0.07 29.95
N THR A 104 8.22 0.50 28.94
CA THR A 104 8.10 -0.06 27.58
C THR A 104 8.31 -1.58 27.56
N GLN A 105 9.29 -2.09 28.32
CA GLN A 105 9.54 -3.53 28.42
C GLN A 105 8.39 -4.28 29.11
N LYS A 106 7.75 -3.67 30.12
CA LYS A 106 6.57 -4.25 30.78
C LYS A 106 5.38 -4.27 29.84
N ASN A 107 5.12 -3.14 29.19
CA ASN A 107 4.04 -3.00 28.20
C ASN A 107 4.19 -4.04 27.08
N MET A 108 5.42 -4.23 26.57
CA MET A 108 5.72 -5.27 25.57
C MET A 108 5.41 -6.68 26.09
N SER A 109 5.74 -6.96 27.34
CA SER A 109 5.45 -8.27 27.94
C SER A 109 3.95 -8.49 28.18
N GLU A 110 3.22 -7.45 28.52
CA GLU A 110 1.77 -7.48 28.65
C GLU A 110 1.09 -7.66 27.29
N LEU A 111 1.54 -6.94 26.25
CA LEU A 111 1.09 -7.14 24.87
C LEU A 111 1.15 -8.61 24.46
N PHE A 112 2.29 -9.26 24.64
CA PHE A 112 2.44 -10.65 24.23
C PHE A 112 1.68 -11.64 25.11
N LYS A 113 1.37 -11.28 26.37
CA LYS A 113 0.41 -12.07 27.16
C LYS A 113 -0.99 -11.99 26.59
N GLU A 114 -1.43 -10.79 26.16
CA GLU A 114 -2.71 -10.62 25.51
C GLU A 114 -2.76 -11.35 24.16
N ILE A 115 -1.69 -11.24 23.34
CA ILE A 115 -1.58 -11.98 22.06
C ILE A 115 -1.75 -13.49 22.30
N ASN A 116 -1.02 -14.07 23.25
CA ASN A 116 -1.10 -15.50 23.54
C ASN A 116 -2.39 -15.89 24.29
N GLY A 117 -3.17 -14.91 24.74
CA GLY A 117 -4.44 -15.09 25.43
C GLY A 117 -5.67 -15.13 24.52
N PHE A 118 -5.54 -15.00 23.20
CA PHE A 118 -6.67 -15.11 22.30
C PHE A 118 -7.36 -16.47 22.39
N VAL A 119 -8.69 -16.46 22.55
CA VAL A 119 -9.48 -17.69 22.67
C VAL A 119 -9.42 -18.54 21.41
N HIS A 120 -9.39 -17.90 20.24
CA HIS A 120 -9.31 -18.52 18.94
C HIS A 120 -8.08 -18.04 18.17
N PRO A 121 -6.86 -18.44 18.58
CA PRO A 121 -5.61 -17.98 17.97
C PRO A 121 -5.51 -18.32 16.48
N GLU A 122 -6.14 -19.41 16.03
CA GLU A 122 -6.23 -19.83 14.62
C GLU A 122 -7.12 -18.90 13.75
N LYS A 123 -7.86 -17.97 14.38
CA LYS A 123 -8.70 -16.98 13.69
C LYS A 123 -8.13 -15.55 13.73
N VAL A 124 -6.87 -15.40 14.14
CA VAL A 124 -6.27 -14.09 14.39
C VAL A 124 -5.08 -13.85 13.46
N ILE A 125 -4.99 -12.64 12.93
CA ILE A 125 -3.77 -12.01 12.43
C ILE A 125 -3.43 -10.86 13.36
N VAL A 126 -2.22 -10.85 13.90
CA VAL A 126 -1.66 -9.71 14.61
C VAL A 126 -0.84 -8.89 13.62
N LEU A 127 -1.15 -7.62 13.49
CA LEU A 127 -0.46 -6.68 12.61
C LEU A 127 0.41 -5.73 13.44
N PHE A 128 1.71 -5.79 13.19
CA PHE A 128 2.69 -4.82 13.66
C PHE A 128 2.95 -3.82 12.54
N ASP A 129 2.04 -2.84 12.39
CA ASP A 129 2.20 -1.84 11.32
C ASP A 129 3.28 -0.83 11.68
N GLU A 130 4.17 -0.55 10.73
CA GLU A 130 5.32 0.36 10.91
C GLU A 130 6.15 0.03 12.18
N ILE A 131 6.55 -1.23 12.34
CA ILE A 131 7.34 -1.71 13.49
C ILE A 131 8.69 -0.96 13.65
N ASP A 132 9.04 -0.12 12.69
CA ASP A 132 10.23 0.76 12.70
C ASP A 132 10.33 1.57 14.00
N ALA A 133 9.21 1.91 14.62
CA ALA A 133 9.16 2.64 15.88
C ALA A 133 9.93 1.94 17.02
N VAL A 134 10.00 0.60 17.01
CA VAL A 134 10.62 -0.23 18.05
C VAL A 134 11.82 -1.07 17.55
N ALA A 135 12.05 -1.10 16.24
CA ALA A 135 12.97 -2.03 15.59
C ALA A 135 14.24 -1.37 15.01
N LEU A 136 14.29 -0.03 15.00
CA LEU A 136 15.42 0.70 14.40
C LEU A 136 16.64 0.73 15.32
N ASP A 137 17.80 0.50 14.73
CA ASP A 137 19.11 0.75 15.32
C ASP A 137 19.36 2.28 15.43
N ARG A 138 19.09 2.88 16.59
CA ARG A 138 19.28 4.32 16.81
C ARG A 138 20.66 4.63 17.38
N THR A 139 21.29 5.69 16.89
CA THR A 139 22.71 6.04 17.15
C THR A 139 22.97 6.84 18.44
N ASN A 140 21.95 7.17 19.26
CA ASN A 140 22.12 7.97 20.48
C ASN A 140 22.38 7.08 21.72
N ALA A 141 23.49 7.29 22.40
CA ALA A 141 24.04 6.41 23.44
C ALA A 141 23.17 6.17 24.68
N ASN A 142 22.23 7.04 25.04
CA ASN A 142 21.30 6.83 26.16
C ASN A 142 20.03 6.08 25.74
N ASP A 143 19.57 6.29 24.50
CA ASP A 143 18.44 5.55 23.90
C ASP A 143 18.84 4.13 23.53
N LEU A 144 20.12 3.89 23.20
CA LEU A 144 20.66 2.57 22.81
C LEU A 144 20.44 1.48 23.86
N ARG A 145 20.56 1.79 25.16
CA ARG A 145 20.43 0.78 26.22
C ARG A 145 18.95 0.39 26.44
N GLU A 146 18.06 1.32 26.32
CA GLU A 146 16.63 1.06 26.56
C GLU A 146 16.02 0.38 25.35
N MET A 147 16.33 0.85 24.14
CA MET A 147 15.90 0.21 22.89
C MET A 147 16.46 -1.18 22.73
N GLY A 148 17.74 -1.42 23.09
CA GLY A 148 18.32 -2.76 23.12
C GLY A 148 17.58 -3.73 24.05
N ARG A 149 17.04 -3.23 25.17
CA ARG A 149 16.18 -4.02 26.07
C ARG A 149 14.79 -4.29 25.45
N VAL A 150 14.21 -3.30 24.79
CA VAL A 150 12.92 -3.42 24.10
C VAL A 150 13.04 -4.43 22.96
N THR A 151 14.06 -4.30 22.11
CA THR A 151 14.35 -5.24 21.02
C THR A 151 14.59 -6.66 21.56
N SER A 152 15.38 -6.79 22.62
CA SER A 152 15.62 -8.09 23.26
C SER A 152 14.35 -8.71 23.86
N SER A 153 13.45 -7.87 24.42
CA SER A 153 12.14 -8.32 24.90
C SER A 153 11.25 -8.76 23.75
N LEU A 154 11.22 -7.99 22.66
CA LEU A 154 10.47 -8.33 21.44
C LEU A 154 10.93 -9.68 20.86
N LEU A 155 12.24 -9.86 20.67
CA LEU A 155 12.83 -11.11 20.19
C LEU A 155 12.40 -12.31 21.03
N LYS A 156 12.54 -12.21 22.34
CA LYS A 156 12.17 -13.27 23.26
C LYS A 156 10.68 -13.62 23.26
N ASN A 157 9.85 -12.62 23.06
CA ASN A 157 8.40 -12.82 23.01
C ASN A 157 7.97 -13.39 21.65
N LEU A 158 8.59 -12.98 20.55
CA LEU A 158 8.38 -13.58 19.22
C LEU A 158 8.69 -15.08 19.20
N ASP A 159 9.76 -15.49 19.91
CA ASP A 159 10.17 -16.90 20.03
C ASP A 159 9.13 -17.74 20.85
N ARG A 160 8.25 -17.10 21.63
CA ARG A 160 7.24 -17.75 22.50
C ARG A 160 5.82 -17.54 22.06
N MET A 161 5.61 -16.91 20.94
CA MET A 161 4.27 -16.64 20.40
C MET A 161 3.60 -17.94 19.97
N ASP A 162 2.29 -18.04 20.20
CA ASP A 162 1.48 -19.19 19.77
C ASP A 162 1.55 -19.35 18.23
N GLU A 163 1.96 -20.52 17.77
CA GLU A 163 2.17 -20.83 16.36
C GLU A 163 0.89 -20.78 15.51
N ARG A 164 -0.29 -20.84 16.14
CA ARG A 164 -1.58 -20.73 15.47
C ARG A 164 -1.93 -19.30 15.06
N ILE A 165 -1.35 -18.30 15.72
CA ILE A 165 -1.51 -16.88 15.41
C ILE A 165 -0.62 -16.55 14.20
N VAL A 166 -1.17 -15.86 13.23
CA VAL A 166 -0.38 -15.27 12.14
C VAL A 166 0.07 -13.89 12.56
N LEU A 167 1.37 -13.64 12.54
CA LEU A 167 1.96 -12.32 12.73
C LEU A 167 2.42 -11.75 11.40
N VAL A 168 1.99 -10.55 11.09
CA VAL A 168 2.54 -9.76 9.98
C VAL A 168 3.10 -8.46 10.54
N ALA A 169 4.36 -8.17 10.26
CA ALA A 169 4.95 -6.88 10.53
C ALA A 169 5.22 -6.12 9.22
N THR A 170 5.06 -4.81 9.24
CA THR A 170 5.41 -3.96 8.09
C THR A 170 6.56 -3.01 8.45
N THR A 171 7.43 -2.73 7.48
CA THR A 171 8.52 -1.78 7.62
C THR A 171 8.75 -0.99 6.35
N ASN A 172 9.08 0.29 6.51
CA ASN A 172 9.53 1.16 5.43
C ASN A 172 11.07 1.33 5.44
N LEU A 173 11.76 0.85 6.48
CA LEU A 173 13.17 1.11 6.75
C LEU A 173 13.98 -0.20 6.93
N PHE A 174 13.73 -1.18 6.07
CA PHE A 174 14.32 -2.53 6.17
C PHE A 174 15.85 -2.54 6.25
N GLU A 175 16.54 -1.63 5.56
CA GLU A 175 18.01 -1.55 5.57
C GLU A 175 18.57 -1.23 6.96
N HIS A 176 17.78 -0.59 7.82
CA HIS A 176 18.13 -0.21 9.18
C HIS A 176 17.58 -1.17 10.24
N PHE A 177 17.00 -2.29 9.79
CA PHE A 177 16.34 -3.24 10.68
C PHE A 177 17.34 -4.16 11.34
N ASP A 178 17.15 -4.44 12.63
CA ASP A 178 18.00 -5.37 13.38
C ASP A 178 17.99 -6.77 12.74
N LYS A 179 19.18 -7.28 12.38
CA LYS A 179 19.34 -8.60 11.76
C LYS A 179 18.85 -9.75 12.64
N ALA A 180 18.93 -9.60 13.98
CA ALA A 180 18.42 -10.60 14.90
C ALA A 180 16.90 -10.65 14.86
N LEU A 181 16.25 -9.50 14.64
CA LEU A 181 14.80 -9.42 14.50
C LEU A 181 14.35 -10.03 13.17
N ILE A 182 15.03 -9.73 12.07
CA ILE A 182 14.73 -10.33 10.74
C ILE A 182 14.70 -11.86 10.81
N ARG A 183 15.64 -12.46 11.57
CA ARG A 183 15.73 -13.92 11.73
C ARG A 183 14.58 -14.57 12.49
N ARG A 184 13.68 -13.78 13.13
CA ARG A 184 12.48 -14.28 13.81
C ARG A 184 11.26 -14.32 12.90
N PHE A 185 11.39 -13.71 11.72
CA PHE A 185 10.38 -13.85 10.69
C PHE A 185 10.69 -15.04 9.79
N ASP A 186 9.69 -15.84 9.51
CA ASP A 186 9.82 -17.04 8.68
C ASP A 186 10.01 -16.67 7.20
N SER A 187 9.45 -15.53 6.78
CA SER A 187 9.62 -15.00 5.43
C SER A 187 9.59 -13.47 5.41
N VAL A 188 10.37 -12.90 4.49
CA VAL A 188 10.40 -11.46 4.19
C VAL A 188 9.87 -11.27 2.78
N ILE A 189 8.81 -10.46 2.64
CA ILE A 189 8.20 -10.15 1.35
C ILE A 189 8.56 -8.71 0.97
N ASP A 190 9.18 -8.55 -0.19
CA ASP A 190 9.55 -7.24 -0.72
C ASP A 190 8.44 -6.67 -1.60
N PHE A 191 7.86 -5.57 -1.18
CA PHE A 191 6.79 -4.84 -1.89
C PHE A 191 7.33 -3.76 -2.85
N ASN A 192 8.64 -3.65 -3.05
CA ASN A 192 9.20 -2.68 -4.01
C ASN A 192 9.27 -3.21 -5.45
N ARG A 193 8.88 -4.45 -5.70
CA ARG A 193 9.05 -5.18 -6.97
C ARG A 193 8.07 -4.76 -8.08
N TYR A 194 7.75 -3.46 -8.17
CA TYR A 194 6.93 -2.92 -9.25
C TYR A 194 7.76 -2.62 -10.48
N SER A 195 7.41 -3.19 -11.62
CA SER A 195 7.90 -2.73 -12.92
C SER A 195 7.19 -1.43 -13.33
N LYS A 196 7.76 -0.73 -14.32
CA LYS A 196 7.10 0.45 -14.89
C LYS A 196 5.73 0.09 -15.52
N GLU A 197 5.62 -1.09 -16.10
CA GLU A 197 4.36 -1.57 -16.70
C GLU A 197 3.32 -1.86 -15.63
N ASP A 198 3.69 -2.54 -14.53
CA ASP A 198 2.78 -2.76 -13.39
C ASP A 198 2.20 -1.44 -12.87
N LEU A 199 3.06 -0.43 -12.67
CA LEU A 199 2.63 0.89 -12.17
C LEU A 199 1.71 1.61 -13.19
N MET A 200 1.95 1.43 -14.48
CA MET A 200 1.11 2.00 -15.53
C MET A 200 -0.27 1.31 -15.56
N ASP A 201 -0.31 -0.01 -15.49
CA ASP A 201 -1.56 -0.77 -15.49
C ASP A 201 -2.39 -0.47 -14.22
N ILE A 202 -1.73 -0.38 -13.07
CA ILE A 202 -2.36 0.06 -11.81
C ILE A 202 -2.93 1.49 -11.94
N SER A 203 -2.22 2.38 -12.61
CA SER A 203 -2.69 3.75 -12.88
C SER A 203 -3.97 3.76 -13.70
N GLU A 204 -4.08 2.90 -14.72
CA GLU A 204 -5.28 2.76 -15.54
C GLU A 204 -6.45 2.21 -14.75
N GLU A 205 -6.22 1.25 -13.87
CA GLU A 205 -7.25 0.71 -12.99
C GLU A 205 -7.78 1.78 -12.03
N TYR A 206 -6.90 2.61 -11.45
CA TYR A 206 -7.32 3.76 -10.65
C TYR A 206 -8.12 4.77 -11.48
N LEU A 207 -7.66 5.07 -12.71
CA LEU A 207 -8.42 5.96 -13.60
C LEU A 207 -9.82 5.42 -13.85
N ASN A 208 -9.96 4.16 -14.24
CA ASN A 208 -11.24 3.50 -14.48
C ASN A 208 -12.16 3.59 -13.27
N LYS A 209 -11.63 3.26 -12.09
CA LYS A 209 -12.36 3.32 -10.82
C LYS A 209 -12.88 4.72 -10.54
N PHE A 210 -12.04 5.75 -10.70
CA PHE A 210 -12.43 7.11 -10.38
C PHE A 210 -13.36 7.72 -11.44
N LEU A 211 -13.14 7.46 -12.73
CA LEU A 211 -14.08 7.90 -13.77
C LEU A 211 -15.48 7.33 -13.54
N THR A 212 -15.59 6.05 -13.20
CA THR A 212 -16.86 5.42 -12.84
C THR A 212 -17.49 6.07 -11.61
N LYS A 213 -16.69 6.29 -10.55
CA LYS A 213 -17.17 6.89 -9.30
C LYS A 213 -17.70 8.32 -9.47
N PHE A 214 -17.10 9.11 -10.38
CA PHE A 214 -17.47 10.48 -10.67
C PHE A 214 -18.38 10.63 -11.89
N ASN A 215 -18.87 9.51 -12.46
CA ASN A 215 -19.77 9.47 -13.63
C ASN A 215 -19.22 10.20 -14.87
N LEU A 216 -17.89 10.15 -15.07
CA LEU A 216 -17.25 10.72 -16.26
C LEU A 216 -17.15 9.64 -17.34
N ALA A 217 -17.76 9.90 -18.51
CA ALA A 217 -17.83 8.90 -19.59
C ALA A 217 -16.64 8.95 -20.55
N LYS A 218 -16.04 10.11 -20.74
CA LYS A 218 -14.95 10.27 -21.72
C LYS A 218 -13.61 9.79 -21.17
N LYS A 219 -13.02 8.85 -21.91
CA LYS A 219 -11.75 8.22 -21.57
C LYS A 219 -10.88 8.16 -22.81
N ASP A 220 -9.59 8.52 -22.68
CA ASP A 220 -8.55 8.30 -23.65
C ASP A 220 -7.32 7.72 -22.98
N ILE A 221 -7.19 6.39 -23.05
CA ILE A 221 -6.07 5.66 -22.40
C ILE A 221 -4.73 6.05 -23.01
N ARG A 222 -4.68 6.32 -24.31
CA ARG A 222 -3.43 6.70 -24.98
C ARG A 222 -2.94 8.05 -24.47
N LEU A 223 -3.82 9.03 -24.36
CA LEU A 223 -3.50 10.34 -23.82
C LEU A 223 -3.10 10.22 -22.33
N PHE A 224 -3.84 9.44 -21.56
CA PHE A 224 -3.52 9.17 -20.16
C PHE A 224 -2.11 8.60 -19.99
N ARG A 225 -1.78 7.51 -20.70
CA ARG A 225 -0.44 6.88 -20.67
C ARG A 225 0.66 7.88 -21.02
N LYS A 226 0.45 8.71 -22.03
CA LYS A 226 1.45 9.73 -22.43
C LYS A 226 1.70 10.75 -21.33
N ILE A 227 0.63 11.23 -20.66
CA ILE A 227 0.78 12.17 -19.55
C ILE A 227 1.53 11.48 -18.40
N MET A 228 1.14 10.26 -18.03
CA MET A 228 1.79 9.53 -16.95
C MET A 228 3.27 9.21 -17.25
N MET A 229 3.62 8.98 -18.52
CA MET A 229 5.02 8.76 -18.93
C MET A 229 5.93 9.98 -18.74
N LEU A 230 5.39 11.19 -18.57
CA LEU A 230 6.17 12.37 -18.21
C LEU A 230 6.72 12.30 -16.78
N LEU A 231 6.16 11.42 -15.93
CA LEU A 231 6.74 11.09 -14.62
C LEU A 231 7.85 10.04 -14.79
N SER A 232 9.03 10.36 -14.31
CA SER A 232 10.15 9.41 -14.32
C SER A 232 11.00 9.60 -13.04
N PRO A 233 10.98 8.62 -12.12
CA PRO A 233 10.20 7.37 -12.13
C PRO A 233 8.72 7.58 -11.82
N LEU A 234 7.89 6.60 -12.20
CA LEU A 234 6.50 6.53 -11.74
C LEU A 234 6.47 6.29 -10.23
N PRO A 235 5.62 7.01 -9.47
CA PRO A 235 5.49 6.79 -8.04
C PRO A 235 4.78 5.47 -7.72
N TYR A 236 4.84 5.04 -6.47
CA TYR A 236 4.18 3.82 -6.00
C TYR A 236 2.65 3.95 -5.96
N PRO A 237 1.91 2.84 -5.89
CA PRO A 237 0.44 2.81 -6.03
C PRO A 237 -0.32 3.78 -5.12
N GLY A 238 0.15 4.03 -3.91
CA GLY A 238 -0.48 4.96 -2.98
C GLY A 238 -0.50 6.40 -3.51
N ASP A 239 0.65 6.87 -4.04
CA ASP A 239 0.79 8.20 -4.62
C ASP A 239 0.08 8.29 -5.99
N LEU A 240 0.15 7.24 -6.81
CA LEU A 240 -0.60 7.14 -8.07
C LEU A 240 -2.11 7.28 -7.83
N LYS A 241 -2.63 6.56 -6.82
CA LYS A 241 -4.04 6.65 -6.42
C LYS A 241 -4.42 8.08 -6.05
N ASN A 242 -3.60 8.75 -5.24
CA ASN A 242 -3.85 10.12 -4.80
C ASN A 242 -3.78 11.11 -5.96
N LEU A 243 -2.78 10.99 -6.83
CA LEU A 243 -2.59 11.82 -8.02
C LEU A 243 -3.82 11.75 -8.94
N ILE A 244 -4.21 10.54 -9.33
CA ILE A 244 -5.31 10.29 -10.28
C ILE A 244 -6.66 10.68 -9.65
N LYS A 245 -6.89 10.28 -8.39
CA LYS A 245 -8.09 10.66 -7.64
C LYS A 245 -8.26 12.18 -7.60
N THR A 246 -7.20 12.91 -7.29
CA THR A 246 -7.22 14.37 -7.18
C THR A 246 -7.49 15.01 -8.55
N ALA A 247 -6.82 14.54 -9.62
CA ALA A 247 -7.04 15.06 -10.97
C ALA A 247 -8.50 14.91 -11.41
N VAL A 248 -9.12 13.74 -11.14
CA VAL A 248 -10.52 13.46 -11.50
C VAL A 248 -11.49 14.20 -10.58
N ALA A 249 -11.29 14.16 -9.27
CA ALA A 249 -12.22 14.74 -8.30
C ALA A 249 -12.32 16.27 -8.38
N PHE A 250 -11.24 16.93 -8.76
CA PHE A 250 -11.19 18.39 -8.88
C PHE A 250 -11.38 18.88 -10.32
N SER A 251 -11.66 18.00 -11.28
CA SER A 251 -11.99 18.41 -12.65
C SER A 251 -13.31 19.16 -12.73
N ASN A 252 -13.45 20.00 -13.74
CA ASN A 252 -14.71 20.73 -13.98
C ASN A 252 -15.81 19.73 -14.39
N PRO A 253 -16.94 19.65 -13.67
CA PRO A 253 -18.04 18.73 -13.99
C PRO A 253 -18.65 18.93 -15.39
N ASP A 254 -18.60 20.16 -15.91
CA ASP A 254 -19.13 20.52 -17.22
C ASP A 254 -18.18 20.20 -18.38
N ASP A 255 -16.97 19.72 -18.08
CA ASP A 255 -15.94 19.38 -19.06
C ASP A 255 -15.32 18.00 -18.77
N GLU A 256 -15.88 16.97 -19.37
CA GLU A 256 -15.49 15.57 -19.13
C GLU A 256 -14.02 15.24 -19.43
N LEU A 257 -13.29 16.15 -20.10
CA LEU A 257 -11.86 15.98 -20.41
C LEU A 257 -10.95 16.87 -19.55
N ASP A 258 -11.51 17.65 -18.61
CA ASP A 258 -10.72 18.55 -17.76
C ASP A 258 -9.72 17.82 -16.87
N TYR A 259 -10.03 16.60 -16.46
CA TYR A 259 -9.12 15.80 -15.65
C TYR A 259 -7.76 15.54 -16.34
N PHE A 260 -7.67 15.49 -17.66
CA PHE A 260 -6.39 15.38 -18.38
C PHE A 260 -5.52 16.62 -18.21
N ARG A 261 -6.10 17.82 -18.26
CA ARG A 261 -5.37 19.07 -18.06
C ARG A 261 -4.88 19.22 -16.62
N ARG A 262 -5.71 18.82 -15.66
CA ARG A 262 -5.33 18.78 -14.26
C ARG A 262 -4.22 17.76 -14.01
N LEU A 263 -4.36 16.56 -14.58
CA LEU A 263 -3.34 15.52 -14.46
C LEU A 263 -2.02 15.99 -15.07
N TYR A 264 -2.06 16.59 -16.26
CA TYR A 264 -0.88 17.16 -16.89
C TYR A 264 -0.20 18.21 -15.99
N TYR A 265 -1.00 19.13 -15.43
CA TYR A 265 -0.48 20.15 -14.51
C TYR A 265 0.14 19.54 -13.25
N MET A 266 -0.50 18.53 -12.67
CA MET A 266 0.02 17.87 -11.47
C MET A 266 1.31 17.09 -11.74
N VAL A 267 1.46 16.56 -12.95
CA VAL A 267 2.63 15.81 -13.39
C VAL A 267 3.80 16.71 -13.76
N THR A 268 3.54 17.82 -14.44
CA THR A 268 4.59 18.71 -15.00
C THR A 268 4.84 19.98 -14.19
N GLY A 269 3.88 20.38 -13.35
CA GLY A 269 3.86 21.68 -12.67
C GLY A 269 3.44 22.84 -13.58
N GLU A 270 3.07 22.58 -14.84
CA GLU A 270 2.81 23.61 -15.84
C GLU A 270 1.45 23.39 -16.50
N LYS A 271 0.81 24.50 -16.90
CA LYS A 271 -0.43 24.43 -17.67
C LYS A 271 -0.14 24.00 -19.10
N PRO A 272 -1.01 23.15 -19.71
CA PRO A 272 -0.81 22.66 -21.08
C PRO A 272 -1.22 23.69 -22.14
N GLU A 273 -0.67 24.91 -22.08
CA GLU A 273 -1.02 26.03 -22.98
C GLU A 273 0.00 26.19 -24.11
N ASP A 274 1.24 25.73 -23.92
CA ASP A 274 2.33 25.83 -24.89
C ASP A 274 2.29 24.66 -25.88
N ILE A 275 1.88 24.97 -27.13
CA ILE A 275 1.71 23.98 -28.19
C ILE A 275 3.05 23.38 -28.62
N LYS A 276 4.13 24.19 -28.69
CA LYS A 276 5.46 23.71 -29.06
C LYS A 276 5.95 22.67 -28.08
N ARG A 277 5.86 22.95 -26.80
CA ARG A 277 6.24 22.02 -25.74
C ARG A 277 5.42 20.74 -25.74
N LEU A 278 4.09 20.84 -25.97
CA LEU A 278 3.25 19.65 -26.11
C LEU A 278 3.65 18.79 -27.32
N GLN A 279 4.04 19.42 -28.44
CA GLN A 279 4.57 18.72 -29.61
C GLN A 279 5.91 18.03 -29.30
N GLU A 280 6.84 18.70 -28.65
CA GLU A 280 8.13 18.14 -28.20
C GLU A 280 7.94 16.94 -27.27
N GLN A 281 6.87 16.93 -26.47
CA GLN A 281 6.45 15.81 -25.65
C GLN A 281 5.69 14.71 -26.42
N ASN A 282 5.66 14.77 -27.75
CA ASN A 282 5.04 13.79 -28.64
C ASN A 282 3.51 13.69 -28.54
N PHE A 283 2.81 14.74 -28.09
CA PHE A 283 1.35 14.78 -28.19
C PHE A 283 0.91 15.05 -29.64
N THR A 284 -0.11 14.34 -30.08
CA THR A 284 -0.72 14.54 -31.41
C THR A 284 -1.57 15.80 -31.43
N VAL A 285 -1.88 16.33 -32.61
CA VAL A 285 -2.75 17.54 -32.78
C VAL A 285 -4.08 17.40 -32.04
N ARG A 286 -4.69 16.19 -32.01
CA ARG A 286 -5.93 15.92 -31.28
C ARG A 286 -5.71 15.92 -29.76
N GLU A 287 -4.63 15.37 -29.29
CA GLU A 287 -4.27 15.39 -27.87
C GLU A 287 -3.95 16.80 -27.38
N ILE A 288 -3.25 17.61 -28.22
CA ILE A 288 -2.98 19.02 -27.96
C ILE A 288 -4.28 19.85 -27.94
N GLU A 289 -5.24 19.58 -28.84
CA GLU A 289 -6.58 20.20 -28.80
C GLU A 289 -7.26 19.96 -27.44
N ILE A 290 -7.23 18.71 -26.94
CA ILE A 290 -7.83 18.35 -25.63
C ILE A 290 -7.10 19.10 -24.48
N LEU A 291 -5.77 19.10 -24.50
CA LEU A 291 -4.96 19.67 -23.42
C LEU A 291 -5.03 21.21 -23.43
N SER A 292 -4.82 21.86 -24.58
CA SER A 292 -4.74 23.33 -24.67
C SER A 292 -6.11 24.05 -24.74
N LYS A 293 -7.21 23.30 -24.98
CA LYS A 293 -8.54 23.86 -25.30
C LYS A 293 -8.59 24.71 -26.57
N LYS A 294 -7.53 24.68 -27.41
CA LYS A 294 -7.53 25.40 -28.68
C LYS A 294 -8.13 24.51 -29.76
N PRO A 295 -8.94 25.08 -30.70
CA PRO A 295 -9.49 24.29 -31.81
C PRO A 295 -8.40 23.62 -32.63
N LYS A 296 -8.66 22.39 -33.13
CA LYS A 296 -7.71 21.61 -33.94
C LYS A 296 -7.08 22.40 -35.09
N SER A 297 -7.88 23.24 -35.78
CA SER A 297 -7.41 24.09 -36.88
C SER A 297 -6.38 25.12 -36.42
N SER A 298 -6.57 25.72 -35.21
CA SER A 298 -5.62 26.66 -34.64
C SER A 298 -4.31 25.97 -34.23
N VAL A 299 -4.42 24.79 -33.60
CA VAL A 299 -3.25 23.97 -33.22
C VAL A 299 -2.44 23.60 -34.51
N ALA A 300 -3.13 23.10 -35.53
CA ALA A 300 -2.46 22.70 -36.79
C ALA A 300 -1.78 23.88 -37.49
N ARG A 301 -2.37 25.06 -37.45
CA ARG A 301 -1.78 26.29 -38.01
C ARG A 301 -0.53 26.72 -37.24
N GLU A 302 -0.64 26.84 -35.89
CA GLU A 302 0.50 27.21 -35.05
C GLU A 302 1.69 26.25 -35.24
N LEU A 303 1.44 24.92 -35.31
CA LEU A 303 2.48 23.93 -35.54
C LEU A 303 3.14 24.05 -36.94
N LYS A 304 2.36 24.44 -37.97
CA LYS A 304 2.88 24.63 -39.31
C LYS A 304 3.76 25.89 -39.40
N GLU A 305 3.32 27.00 -38.78
CA GLU A 305 4.08 28.23 -38.70
C GLU A 305 5.43 28.01 -38.00
N MET A 306 5.49 27.19 -36.93
CA MET A 306 6.73 26.86 -36.22
C MET A 306 7.74 26.06 -37.07
N ILE A 307 7.27 25.23 -38.00
CA ILE A 307 8.15 24.45 -38.92
C ILE A 307 8.70 25.33 -40.02
N GLU A 308 7.96 26.39 -40.42
CA GLU A 308 8.40 27.33 -41.45
C GLU A 308 9.44 28.36 -40.93
N ASP A 309 9.51 28.55 -39.58
CA ASP A 309 10.44 29.48 -38.92
C ASP A 309 11.76 28.81 -38.45
N GLU A 310 11.91 27.48 -38.57
CA GLU A 310 13.17 26.73 -38.33
C GLU A 310 13.92 26.45 -39.64
#